data_73fc2387d840544d429b9ea4fae46b25
#
_entry.id   73fc2387d840544d429b9ea4fae46b25
#
_cell.length_a   1.000
_cell.length_b   1.000
_cell.length_c   1.000
_cell.angle_alpha   90.00
_cell.angle_beta   90.00
_cell.angle_gamma   90.00
#
_symmetry.space_group_name_H-M   'P 1'
#
loop_
_entity.id
_entity.type
_entity.pdbx_description
1 polymer ?
#
loop_
_entity_poly.entity_id
_entity_poly.type
_entity_poly.pdbx_seq_one_letter_code
_entity_poly.pdbx_strand_id
1 'polypeptide(L)'
;MERVQLHKFIDLAKKPTEPLKEPKGMSRREFLAAVGTTAAITGMAPEAFAHNFIDQYDPDGPIARYPNVDVIGLDKRFKYKLGNTPIVRLYRGTMWAEGPAWNGVGRYLCWSDIPNNEQLRWIDEDGSVHKQYRYPSNNSNGNIFDYSGRQVAFEHGTRRVARYELDGGYTVLADSYQGKGLNAPNDGAAHPDGWYLFTDPGYGGLMNYEGVRLNTGSVQPNQKEAVYRIDAPGKIEKVADEPWKPNGLCFSPDFKKVYIADTGKSHYPDAKSVIWVYDLDGKKLKNGKFFAEMTMNGKTGFADGIRCDEDGNVWAGMGWVGDGYDGVHVFAPDGTRIGQIRMPEIISNIAWGGKNRNRLFMTGSTSLYAVYVETRGGPIGG
;
A
#
# COMPACT_ATOMS: atom_id res chain seq x y z
N MET A 1 27.41 31.63 18.69
CA MET A 1 26.96 32.23 17.41
C MET A 1 26.05 31.19 16.73
N GLU A 2 24.93 31.64 16.23
CA GLU A 2 23.83 30.91 15.53
C GLU A 2 22.61 30.50 16.37
N ARG A 3 21.89 31.53 16.81
CA ARG A 3 20.46 31.40 17.19
C ARG A 3 19.56 32.45 16.50
N VAL A 4 19.94 32.94 15.32
CA VAL A 4 19.26 34.11 14.69
C VAL A 4 18.55 33.75 13.36
N GLN A 5 18.65 32.55 12.85
CA GLN A 5 18.03 32.22 11.53
C GLN A 5 16.66 31.50 11.56
N LEU A 6 16.23 30.99 12.72
CA LEU A 6 14.95 30.24 12.78
C LEU A 6 13.68 31.12 12.86
N HIS A 7 13.83 32.38 13.28
CA HIS A 7 12.68 33.31 13.42
C HIS A 7 12.21 33.95 12.12
N LYS A 8 13.03 33.98 11.07
CA LYS A 8 12.62 34.56 9.77
C LYS A 8 11.73 33.68 8.92
N PHE A 9 11.70 32.36 9.14
CA PHE A 9 10.82 31.45 8.42
C PHE A 9 9.41 31.33 9.01
N ILE A 10 9.24 31.67 10.28
CA ILE A 10 7.93 31.59 10.96
C ILE A 10 7.05 32.79 10.64
N ASP A 11 7.61 33.94 10.29
CA ASP A 11 6.84 35.14 9.94
C ASP A 11 6.30 35.16 8.50
N LEU A 12 6.85 34.32 7.61
CA LEU A 12 6.33 34.18 6.23
C LEU A 12 5.07 33.30 6.15
N ALA A 13 4.83 32.46 7.15
CA ALA A 13 3.65 31.58 7.21
C ALA A 13 2.41 32.25 7.83
N LYS A 14 2.52 33.49 8.33
CA LYS A 14 1.43 34.22 9.01
C LYS A 14 0.82 35.37 8.22
N LYS A 15 1.21 35.60 6.97
CA LYS A 15 0.47 36.54 6.13
C LYS A 15 -0.73 35.82 5.53
N PRO A 16 -1.96 36.30 5.75
CA PRO A 16 -3.11 35.83 4.98
C PRO A 16 -2.78 36.05 3.51
N THR A 17 -2.85 35.03 2.68
CA THR A 17 -2.85 35.19 1.24
C THR A 17 -4.12 35.97 0.90
N GLU A 18 -4.00 37.26 0.58
CA GLU A 18 -5.12 37.98 -0.03
C GLU A 18 -5.55 37.19 -1.26
N PRO A 19 -6.86 36.98 -1.47
CA PRO A 19 -7.33 36.37 -2.69
C PRO A 19 -6.82 37.22 -3.85
N LEU A 20 -6.24 36.55 -4.87
CA LEU A 20 -5.80 37.18 -6.10
C LEU A 20 -6.99 37.98 -6.64
N LYS A 21 -6.90 39.33 -6.57
CA LYS A 21 -7.91 40.19 -7.14
C LYS A 21 -7.98 39.94 -8.63
N GLU A 22 -9.13 39.56 -9.12
CA GLU A 22 -9.37 39.46 -10.56
C GLU A 22 -8.97 40.78 -11.23
N PRO A 23 -8.18 40.74 -12.32
CA PRO A 23 -7.86 41.94 -13.07
C PRO A 23 -9.17 42.61 -13.54
N LYS A 24 -9.42 43.83 -13.13
CA LYS A 24 -10.62 44.58 -13.56
C LYS A 24 -10.63 44.60 -15.08
N GLY A 25 -11.64 43.98 -15.69
CA GLY A 25 -11.95 44.06 -17.11
C GLY A 25 -11.77 42.77 -17.91
N MET A 26 -11.41 41.67 -17.30
CA MET A 26 -11.26 40.35 -17.99
C MET A 26 -12.45 39.46 -17.62
N SER A 27 -13.15 38.91 -18.62
CA SER A 27 -14.19 37.91 -18.38
C SER A 27 -13.57 36.57 -17.93
N ARG A 28 -14.33 35.78 -17.15
CA ARG A 28 -13.90 34.43 -16.69
C ARG A 28 -13.44 33.54 -17.85
N ARG A 29 -14.00 33.75 -19.04
CA ARG A 29 -13.66 33.01 -20.26
C ARG A 29 -12.29 33.43 -20.82
N GLU A 30 -11.97 34.72 -20.75
CA GLU A 30 -10.68 35.27 -21.18
C GLU A 30 -9.56 34.90 -20.19
N PHE A 31 -9.86 34.84 -18.88
CA PHE A 31 -8.93 34.36 -17.87
C PHE A 31 -8.59 32.87 -18.08
N LEU A 32 -9.58 32.03 -18.32
CA LEU A 32 -9.38 30.61 -18.62
C LEU A 32 -8.63 30.41 -19.97
N ALA A 33 -8.85 31.24 -20.95
CA ALA A 33 -8.10 31.22 -22.22
C ALA A 33 -6.64 31.64 -22.02
N ALA A 34 -6.36 32.63 -21.17
CA ALA A 34 -5.01 33.10 -20.85
C ALA A 34 -4.21 32.02 -20.05
N VAL A 35 -4.86 31.32 -19.13
CA VAL A 35 -4.25 30.19 -18.41
C VAL A 35 -3.98 29.02 -19.37
N GLY A 36 -4.90 28.73 -20.28
CA GLY A 36 -4.73 27.70 -21.30
C GLY A 36 -3.57 27.98 -22.27
N THR A 37 -3.36 29.25 -22.66
CA THR A 37 -2.24 29.65 -23.53
C THR A 37 -0.89 29.60 -22.82
N THR A 38 -0.83 29.90 -21.53
CA THR A 38 0.39 29.79 -20.73
C THR A 38 0.80 28.32 -20.57
N ALA A 39 -0.14 27.39 -20.42
CA ALA A 39 0.11 25.96 -20.39
C ALA A 39 0.68 25.42 -21.73
N ALA A 40 0.20 25.94 -22.87
CA ALA A 40 0.72 25.57 -24.20
C ALA A 40 2.15 26.04 -24.43
N ILE A 41 2.57 27.17 -23.83
CA ILE A 41 3.94 27.71 -23.94
C ILE A 41 4.93 26.92 -23.09
N THR A 42 4.48 26.26 -22.01
CA THR A 42 5.35 25.46 -21.11
C THR A 42 5.51 24.01 -21.54
N GLY A 43 4.90 23.59 -22.68
CA GLY A 43 5.04 22.23 -23.20
C GLY A 43 4.37 21.15 -22.32
N MET A 44 3.54 21.55 -21.37
CA MET A 44 2.74 20.60 -20.57
C MET A 44 1.49 20.21 -21.37
N ALA A 45 1.31 18.91 -21.60
CA ALA A 45 0.13 18.42 -22.30
C ALA A 45 -1.15 18.86 -21.56
N PRO A 46 -2.23 19.24 -22.28
CA PRO A 46 -3.50 19.65 -21.67
C PRO A 46 -4.09 18.61 -20.71
N GLU A 47 -3.71 17.36 -20.88
CA GLU A 47 -4.12 16.24 -20.03
C GLU A 47 -3.56 16.30 -18.61
N ALA A 48 -2.45 17.02 -18.37
CA ALA A 48 -1.85 17.17 -17.04
C ALA A 48 -2.72 18.03 -16.08
N PHE A 49 -3.66 18.80 -16.60
CA PHE A 49 -4.57 19.62 -15.80
C PHE A 49 -5.94 18.97 -15.55
N ALA A 50 -6.22 17.80 -16.14
CA ALA A 50 -7.52 17.15 -16.09
C ALA A 50 -7.72 16.21 -14.89
N HIS A 51 -6.69 15.92 -14.12
CA HIS A 51 -6.77 15.00 -12.97
C HIS A 51 -6.89 15.74 -11.63
N ASN A 52 -7.95 16.53 -11.48
CA ASN A 52 -8.40 16.87 -10.15
C ASN A 52 -9.13 15.65 -9.58
N PHE A 53 -8.44 14.89 -8.71
CA PHE A 53 -9.09 13.87 -7.92
C PHE A 53 -10.27 14.51 -7.18
N ILE A 54 -11.44 14.02 -7.47
CA ILE A 54 -12.67 14.46 -6.84
C ILE A 54 -12.63 13.95 -5.41
N ASP A 55 -12.39 14.85 -4.48
CA ASP A 55 -12.66 14.61 -3.07
C ASP A 55 -14.18 14.64 -2.88
N GLN A 56 -14.80 13.47 -2.87
CA GLN A 56 -16.26 13.37 -2.76
C GLN A 56 -16.80 13.80 -1.40
N TYR A 57 -15.91 14.00 -0.43
CA TYR A 57 -16.28 14.57 0.88
C TYR A 57 -16.05 16.07 0.96
N ASP A 58 -15.55 16.69 -0.10
CA ASP A 58 -15.54 18.15 -0.23
C ASP A 58 -16.89 18.59 -0.80
N PRO A 59 -17.78 19.24 -0.01
CA PRO A 59 -19.07 19.68 -0.48
C PRO A 59 -18.98 20.75 -1.60
N ASP A 60 -17.83 21.43 -1.71
CA ASP A 60 -17.54 22.42 -2.75
C ASP A 60 -16.72 21.81 -3.91
N GLY A 61 -16.39 20.52 -3.82
CA GLY A 61 -15.63 19.79 -4.83
C GLY A 61 -16.41 19.59 -6.13
N PRO A 62 -15.73 19.26 -7.23
CA PRO A 62 -16.38 19.00 -8.50
C PRO A 62 -17.32 17.80 -8.42
N ILE A 63 -18.44 17.87 -9.14
CA ILE A 63 -19.42 16.78 -9.21
C ILE A 63 -18.74 15.53 -9.79
N ALA A 64 -18.91 14.39 -9.12
CA ALA A 64 -18.44 13.10 -9.59
C ALA A 64 -18.99 12.78 -10.99
N ARG A 65 -18.12 12.31 -11.88
CA ARG A 65 -18.51 11.90 -13.23
C ARG A 65 -18.29 10.40 -13.41
N TYR A 66 -19.21 9.78 -14.10
CA TYR A 66 -19.18 8.34 -14.36
C TYR A 66 -19.14 8.06 -15.86
N PRO A 67 -18.54 6.92 -16.27
CA PRO A 67 -17.74 6.02 -15.44
C PRO A 67 -16.44 6.70 -15.01
N ASN A 68 -15.87 6.27 -13.85
CA ASN A 68 -14.60 6.85 -13.36
C ASN A 68 -13.49 6.59 -14.39
N VAL A 69 -12.81 7.67 -14.82
CA VAL A 69 -11.81 7.62 -15.91
C VAL A 69 -10.48 7.00 -15.46
N ASP A 70 -10.24 6.96 -14.15
CA ASP A 70 -8.99 6.45 -13.57
C ASP A 70 -9.00 4.93 -13.36
N VAL A 71 -10.15 4.27 -13.53
CA VAL A 71 -10.25 2.81 -13.57
C VAL A 71 -10.19 2.38 -15.04
N ILE A 72 -9.06 1.81 -15.45
CA ILE A 72 -8.70 1.59 -16.87
C ILE A 72 -8.56 0.09 -17.14
N GLY A 73 -9.27 -0.40 -18.17
CA GLY A 73 -8.99 -1.70 -18.76
C GLY A 73 -7.88 -1.59 -19.79
N LEU A 74 -6.80 -2.34 -19.60
CA LEU A 74 -5.67 -2.43 -20.53
C LEU A 74 -5.78 -3.66 -21.46
N ASP A 75 -6.58 -4.64 -21.06
CA ASP A 75 -6.85 -5.87 -21.80
C ASP A 75 -8.35 -6.21 -21.66
N LYS A 76 -8.91 -6.92 -22.63
CA LYS A 76 -10.34 -7.34 -22.64
C LYS A 76 -10.73 -8.23 -21.44
N ARG A 77 -9.77 -8.83 -20.75
CA ARG A 77 -9.98 -9.62 -19.53
C ARG A 77 -10.31 -8.76 -18.32
N PHE A 78 -9.95 -7.45 -18.34
CA PHE A 78 -10.30 -6.54 -17.26
C PHE A 78 -11.76 -6.08 -17.39
N LYS A 79 -12.65 -6.76 -16.69
CA LYS A 79 -14.10 -6.52 -16.67
C LYS A 79 -14.63 -5.99 -15.33
N TYR A 80 -13.74 -5.55 -14.47
CA TYR A 80 -14.05 -5.27 -13.07
C TYR A 80 -14.47 -3.82 -12.78
N LYS A 81 -14.45 -2.97 -13.80
CA LYS A 81 -14.89 -1.57 -13.68
C LYS A 81 -16.40 -1.51 -13.57
N LEU A 82 -16.91 -0.99 -12.45
CA LEU A 82 -18.31 -0.61 -12.32
C LEU A 82 -18.55 0.78 -12.92
N GLY A 83 -19.68 0.93 -13.62
CA GLY A 83 -19.99 2.18 -14.35
C GLY A 83 -20.44 3.34 -13.46
N ASN A 84 -20.76 3.09 -12.19
CA ASN A 84 -21.41 4.02 -11.27
C ASN A 84 -20.74 4.10 -9.89
N THR A 85 -19.51 3.62 -9.74
CA THR A 85 -18.76 3.71 -8.50
C THR A 85 -17.55 4.60 -8.64
N PRO A 86 -17.39 5.60 -7.77
CA PRO A 86 -16.22 6.45 -7.76
C PRO A 86 -15.06 5.82 -6.94
N ILE A 87 -13.85 6.30 -7.20
CA ILE A 87 -12.79 6.23 -6.22
C ILE A 87 -13.09 7.27 -5.15
N VAL A 88 -13.08 6.87 -3.87
CA VAL A 88 -13.42 7.72 -2.72
C VAL A 88 -12.23 7.82 -1.81
N ARG A 89 -11.85 9.03 -1.37
CA ARG A 89 -10.89 9.22 -0.29
C ARG A 89 -11.65 9.18 1.04
N LEU A 90 -11.36 8.15 1.85
CA LEU A 90 -12.00 7.93 3.14
C LEU A 90 -11.32 8.70 4.27
N TYR A 91 -10.01 8.94 4.16
CA TYR A 91 -9.23 9.65 5.15
C TYR A 91 -8.00 10.31 4.53
N ARG A 92 -7.56 11.42 5.12
CA ARG A 92 -6.30 12.12 4.84
C ARG A 92 -5.66 12.55 6.15
N GLY A 93 -4.33 12.44 6.24
CA GLY A 93 -3.56 12.97 7.36
C GLY A 93 -2.60 11.97 7.99
N THR A 94 -2.31 10.85 7.30
CA THR A 94 -1.18 9.98 7.61
C THR A 94 0.12 10.58 7.08
N MET A 95 1.24 10.18 7.65
CA MET A 95 2.57 10.46 7.10
C MET A 95 3.00 9.39 6.09
N TRP A 96 2.75 8.11 6.41
CA TRP A 96 2.94 6.98 5.51
C TRP A 96 1.96 5.88 5.87
N ALA A 97 0.83 5.85 5.14
CA ALA A 97 -0.23 4.88 5.34
C ALA A 97 0.18 3.52 4.77
N GLU A 98 0.04 2.47 5.55
CA GLU A 98 0.42 1.10 5.21
C GLU A 98 -0.51 0.05 5.83
N GLY A 99 -0.36 -1.18 5.33
CA GLY A 99 -0.91 -2.40 5.91
C GLY A 99 -2.39 -2.39 6.19
N PRO A 100 -3.24 -2.06 5.21
CA PRO A 100 -4.69 -2.10 5.41
C PRO A 100 -5.15 -3.54 5.60
N ALA A 101 -5.99 -3.77 6.61
CA ALA A 101 -6.58 -5.08 6.87
C ALA A 101 -8.06 -4.95 7.26
N TRP A 102 -8.90 -5.76 6.62
CA TRP A 102 -10.33 -5.76 6.86
C TRP A 102 -10.76 -6.82 7.89
N ASN A 103 -11.42 -6.38 8.94
CA ASN A 103 -12.10 -7.26 9.87
C ASN A 103 -13.57 -7.44 9.45
N GLY A 104 -13.88 -8.63 8.91
CA GLY A 104 -15.22 -8.93 8.41
C GLY A 104 -16.28 -9.09 9.50
N VAL A 105 -15.89 -9.46 10.72
CA VAL A 105 -16.80 -9.60 11.86
C VAL A 105 -17.14 -8.24 12.46
N GLY A 106 -16.12 -7.43 12.74
CA GLY A 106 -16.29 -6.09 13.29
C GLY A 106 -16.64 -5.03 12.26
N ARG A 107 -16.60 -5.37 10.95
CA ARG A 107 -16.89 -4.48 9.82
C ARG A 107 -16.11 -3.17 9.87
N TYR A 108 -14.78 -3.30 10.03
CA TYR A 108 -13.88 -2.18 10.02
C TYR A 108 -12.58 -2.50 9.25
N LEU A 109 -11.94 -1.46 8.74
CA LEU A 109 -10.59 -1.52 8.23
C LEU A 109 -9.64 -0.93 9.28
N CYS A 110 -8.55 -1.62 9.60
CA CYS A 110 -7.41 -0.99 10.27
C CYS A 110 -6.26 -0.80 9.29
N TRP A 111 -5.42 0.20 9.55
CA TRP A 111 -4.18 0.43 8.80
C TRP A 111 -3.16 1.12 9.70
N SER A 112 -1.91 1.09 9.30
CA SER A 112 -0.79 1.70 10.00
C SER A 112 -0.48 3.10 9.46
N ASP A 113 -0.13 4.03 10.33
CA ASP A 113 0.66 5.21 10.02
C ASP A 113 2.03 5.01 10.65
N ILE A 114 2.96 4.48 9.88
CA ILE A 114 4.22 3.96 10.40
C ILE A 114 5.03 5.04 11.14
N PRO A 115 5.29 6.22 10.54
CA PRO A 115 6.11 7.25 11.20
C PRO A 115 5.47 7.83 12.47
N ASN A 116 4.14 7.92 12.50
CA ASN A 116 3.39 8.37 13.67
C ASN A 116 3.26 7.29 14.75
N ASN A 117 3.76 6.08 14.47
CA ASN A 117 3.74 4.96 15.42
C ASN A 117 2.33 4.62 15.91
N GLU A 118 1.33 4.73 15.02
CA GLU A 118 -0.07 4.48 15.34
C GLU A 118 -0.75 3.58 14.31
N GLN A 119 -1.80 2.89 14.73
CA GLN A 119 -2.79 2.28 13.83
C GLN A 119 -4.08 3.06 13.92
N LEU A 120 -4.72 3.23 12.78
CA LEU A 120 -6.02 3.85 12.63
C LEU A 120 -7.07 2.78 12.30
N ARG A 121 -8.34 3.12 12.52
CA ARG A 121 -9.47 2.25 12.20
C ARG A 121 -10.58 3.07 11.53
N TRP A 122 -11.02 2.63 10.36
CA TRP A 122 -12.21 3.14 9.67
C TRP A 122 -13.39 2.19 9.88
N ILE A 123 -14.55 2.72 10.25
CA ILE A 123 -15.76 1.95 10.54
C ILE A 123 -16.69 1.99 9.32
N ASP A 124 -17.12 0.81 8.82
CA ASP A 124 -17.97 0.69 7.63
C ASP A 124 -19.39 1.24 7.85
N GLU A 125 -19.87 1.21 9.08
CA GLU A 125 -21.25 1.57 9.40
C GLU A 125 -21.51 3.07 9.28
N ASP A 126 -20.59 3.92 9.74
CA ASP A 126 -20.77 5.37 9.81
C ASP A 126 -19.68 6.18 9.10
N GLY A 127 -18.65 5.50 8.56
CA GLY A 127 -17.51 6.14 7.89
C GLY A 127 -16.54 6.86 8.83
N SER A 128 -16.70 6.73 10.14
CA SER A 128 -15.84 7.38 11.11
C SER A 128 -14.43 6.79 11.11
N VAL A 129 -13.43 7.64 11.43
CA VAL A 129 -12.04 7.22 11.59
C VAL A 129 -11.61 7.43 13.03
N HIS A 130 -11.13 6.36 13.65
CA HIS A 130 -10.57 6.37 14.99
C HIS A 130 -9.06 6.35 14.89
N LYS A 131 -8.42 7.48 15.21
CA LYS A 131 -6.97 7.58 15.39
C LYS A 131 -6.55 6.84 16.65
N GLN A 132 -5.29 6.41 16.66
CA GLN A 132 -4.73 5.72 17.82
C GLN A 132 -5.57 4.50 18.24
N TYR A 133 -6.18 3.81 17.26
CA TYR A 133 -6.81 2.51 17.51
C TYR A 133 -5.84 1.60 18.25
N ARG A 134 -4.56 1.72 17.93
CA ARG A 134 -3.44 1.17 18.67
C ARG A 134 -2.29 2.18 18.72
N TYR A 135 -1.84 2.48 19.94
CA TYR A 135 -0.74 3.40 20.20
C TYR A 135 0.01 3.04 21.49
N PRO A 136 1.35 2.88 21.50
CA PRO A 136 2.18 2.81 20.29
C PRO A 136 1.88 1.54 19.48
N SER A 137 2.04 1.61 18.15
CA SER A 137 1.91 0.45 17.27
C SER A 137 3.24 -0.29 17.02
N ASN A 138 4.32 0.18 17.64
CA ASN A 138 5.70 -0.26 17.40
C ASN A 138 6.14 -0.08 15.95
N ASN A 139 5.69 1.02 15.31
CA ASN A 139 5.90 1.29 13.89
C ASN A 139 5.48 0.09 13.02
N SER A 140 4.28 -0.48 13.32
CA SER A 140 3.76 -1.56 12.49
C SER A 140 3.63 -1.12 11.03
N ASN A 141 4.00 -2.00 10.10
CA ASN A 141 3.79 -1.84 8.67
C ASN A 141 2.55 -2.61 8.26
N GLY A 142 2.68 -3.83 7.75
CA GLY A 142 1.57 -4.68 7.35
C GLY A 142 0.69 -5.11 8.52
N ASN A 143 -0.57 -5.35 8.24
CA ASN A 143 -1.52 -6.02 9.13
C ASN A 143 -2.33 -7.03 8.34
N ILE A 144 -2.74 -8.10 9.00
CA ILE A 144 -3.71 -9.06 8.48
C ILE A 144 -4.66 -9.48 9.61
N PHE A 145 -5.80 -10.05 9.25
CA PHE A 145 -6.62 -10.82 10.19
C PHE A 145 -6.52 -12.30 9.86
N ASP A 146 -6.20 -13.13 10.84
CA ASP A 146 -6.15 -14.58 10.63
C ASP A 146 -7.58 -15.18 10.55
N TYR A 147 -7.66 -16.46 10.24
CA TYR A 147 -8.93 -17.18 10.10
C TYR A 147 -9.70 -17.34 11.42
N SER A 148 -9.09 -16.97 12.55
CA SER A 148 -9.77 -16.89 13.86
C SER A 148 -10.20 -15.43 14.19
N GLY A 149 -10.02 -14.48 13.27
CA GLY A 149 -10.36 -13.07 13.43
C GLY A 149 -9.38 -12.29 14.29
N ARG A 150 -8.17 -12.82 14.56
CA ARG A 150 -7.14 -12.14 15.34
C ARG A 150 -6.25 -11.31 14.41
N GLN A 151 -5.95 -10.09 14.82
CA GLN A 151 -5.03 -9.23 14.08
C GLN A 151 -3.59 -9.71 14.27
N VAL A 152 -2.84 -9.80 13.17
CA VAL A 152 -1.39 -9.98 13.16
C VAL A 152 -0.77 -8.72 12.58
N ALA A 153 0.21 -8.14 13.27
CA ALA A 153 0.94 -6.95 12.85
C ALA A 153 2.43 -7.27 12.65
N PHE A 154 3.02 -6.66 11.63
CA PHE A 154 4.43 -6.76 11.29
C PHE A 154 5.11 -5.47 11.78
N GLU A 155 5.81 -5.56 12.91
CA GLU A 155 6.30 -4.39 13.65
C GLU A 155 7.75 -4.07 13.32
N HIS A 156 8.00 -2.89 12.74
CA HIS A 156 9.34 -2.42 12.42
C HIS A 156 10.15 -2.04 13.66
N GLY A 157 9.55 -1.29 14.59
CA GLY A 157 10.24 -0.76 15.76
C GLY A 157 10.75 -1.84 16.71
N THR A 158 9.98 -2.88 16.91
CA THR A 158 10.34 -4.05 17.73
C THR A 158 10.91 -5.21 16.92
N ARG A 159 10.91 -5.12 15.59
CA ARG A 159 11.38 -6.16 14.65
C ARG A 159 10.79 -7.53 14.95
N ARG A 160 9.47 -7.58 15.06
CA ARG A 160 8.75 -8.81 15.39
C ARG A 160 7.44 -8.91 14.62
N VAL A 161 6.91 -10.12 14.58
CA VAL A 161 5.52 -10.40 14.19
C VAL A 161 4.71 -10.63 15.46
N ALA A 162 3.70 -9.83 15.69
CA ALA A 162 2.85 -9.90 16.88
C ALA A 162 1.41 -10.19 16.49
N ARG A 163 0.77 -11.14 17.18
CA ARG A 163 -0.66 -11.43 17.06
C ARG A 163 -1.39 -10.89 18.28
N TYR A 164 -2.39 -10.06 18.03
CA TYR A 164 -3.25 -9.52 19.07
C TYR A 164 -4.39 -10.48 19.35
N GLU A 165 -4.51 -10.88 20.60
CA GLU A 165 -5.49 -11.86 21.04
C GLU A 165 -6.84 -11.20 21.35
N LEU A 166 -7.92 -12.00 21.36
CA LEU A 166 -9.28 -11.50 21.57
C LEU A 166 -9.54 -11.03 23.02
N ASP A 167 -8.70 -11.44 23.96
CA ASP A 167 -8.74 -11.00 25.36
C ASP A 167 -8.01 -9.67 25.61
N GLY A 168 -7.45 -9.07 24.56
CA GLY A 168 -6.72 -7.80 24.65
C GLY A 168 -5.21 -7.96 24.88
N GLY A 169 -4.71 -9.18 25.06
CA GLY A 169 -3.28 -9.48 25.12
C GLY A 169 -2.64 -9.56 23.73
N TYR A 170 -1.38 -9.92 23.67
CA TYR A 170 -0.69 -10.24 22.42
C TYR A 170 0.29 -11.40 22.61
N THR A 171 0.54 -12.10 21.50
CA THR A 171 1.54 -13.17 21.41
C THR A 171 2.60 -12.77 20.40
N VAL A 172 3.89 -12.82 20.78
CA VAL A 172 4.99 -12.70 19.81
C VAL A 172 5.07 -14.01 19.02
N LEU A 173 4.83 -13.92 17.72
CA LEU A 173 4.88 -15.08 16.81
C LEU A 173 6.31 -15.35 16.33
N ALA A 174 7.07 -14.28 16.03
CA ALA A 174 8.45 -14.34 15.58
C ALA A 174 9.17 -13.03 15.92
N ASP A 175 10.45 -13.10 16.35
CA ASP A 175 11.35 -11.97 16.57
C ASP A 175 12.78 -12.27 16.13
N SER A 176 13.08 -13.53 15.88
CA SER A 176 14.44 -13.98 15.56
C SER A 176 14.42 -15.24 14.71
N TYR A 177 15.47 -15.45 13.93
CA TYR A 177 15.72 -16.66 13.17
C TYR A 177 17.17 -17.11 13.37
N GLN A 178 17.38 -18.38 13.78
CA GLN A 178 18.71 -18.96 14.04
C GLN A 178 19.58 -18.09 14.98
N GLY A 179 18.97 -17.53 16.02
CA GLY A 179 19.65 -16.70 17.02
C GLY A 179 19.95 -15.27 16.59
N LYS A 180 19.53 -14.85 15.41
CA LYS A 180 19.64 -13.46 14.93
C LYS A 180 18.27 -12.81 14.91
N GLY A 181 18.17 -11.58 15.40
CA GLY A 181 16.93 -10.78 15.30
C GLY A 181 16.51 -10.58 13.86
N LEU A 182 15.20 -10.48 13.63
CA LEU A 182 14.63 -10.13 12.32
C LEU A 182 15.10 -8.74 11.86
N ASN A 183 15.05 -8.49 10.55
CA ASN A 183 15.46 -7.19 9.98
C ASN A 183 14.46 -6.09 10.28
N ALA A 184 13.26 -6.22 9.81
CA ALA A 184 12.05 -5.45 10.09
C ALA A 184 10.90 -6.09 9.29
N PRO A 185 10.08 -6.98 9.88
CA PRO A 185 8.96 -7.62 9.21
C PRO A 185 8.03 -6.61 8.56
N ASN A 186 7.62 -6.87 7.32
CA ASN A 186 6.91 -5.89 6.49
C ASN A 186 5.43 -6.27 6.25
N ASP A 187 5.15 -7.35 5.53
CA ASP A 187 3.79 -7.80 5.20
C ASP A 187 3.66 -9.31 5.36
N GLY A 188 2.44 -9.84 5.31
CA GLY A 188 2.22 -11.26 5.48
C GLY A 188 0.86 -11.75 5.01
N ALA A 189 0.69 -13.05 5.06
CA ALA A 189 -0.56 -13.74 4.75
C ALA A 189 -0.77 -14.94 5.68
N ALA A 190 -2.02 -15.14 6.12
CA ALA A 190 -2.43 -16.28 6.91
C ALA A 190 -2.96 -17.41 6.04
N HIS A 191 -2.55 -18.64 6.35
CA HIS A 191 -3.13 -19.83 5.73
C HIS A 191 -4.28 -20.38 6.58
N PRO A 192 -5.34 -20.95 5.99
CA PRO A 192 -6.46 -21.50 6.74
C PRO A 192 -6.07 -22.62 7.73
N ASP A 193 -4.96 -23.31 7.50
CA ASP A 193 -4.40 -24.32 8.41
C ASP A 193 -3.70 -23.72 9.64
N GLY A 194 -3.76 -22.36 9.82
CA GLY A 194 -3.30 -21.69 11.03
C GLY A 194 -1.81 -21.32 11.07
N TRP A 195 -1.09 -21.42 9.95
CA TRP A 195 0.28 -20.91 9.81
C TRP A 195 0.31 -19.64 8.98
N TYR A 196 1.43 -18.90 8.99
CA TYR A 196 1.57 -17.61 8.35
C TYR A 196 2.81 -17.57 7.49
N LEU A 197 2.77 -16.78 6.39
CA LEU A 197 3.96 -16.29 5.69
C LEU A 197 4.18 -14.82 6.04
N PHE A 198 5.45 -14.39 6.09
CA PHE A 198 5.79 -12.98 6.21
C PHE A 198 7.11 -12.66 5.51
N THR A 199 7.27 -11.40 5.14
CA THR A 199 8.44 -10.84 4.49
C THR A 199 9.27 -10.02 5.46
N ASP A 200 10.60 -10.05 5.32
CA ASP A 200 11.54 -9.34 6.20
C ASP A 200 12.59 -8.56 5.39
N PRO A 201 12.16 -7.53 4.61
CA PRO A 201 13.06 -6.76 3.75
C PRO A 201 13.93 -5.74 4.50
N GLY A 202 13.61 -5.44 5.76
CA GLY A 202 14.42 -4.61 6.63
C GLY A 202 14.27 -3.10 6.45
N TYR A 203 13.25 -2.59 5.76
CA TYR A 203 13.07 -1.15 5.55
C TYR A 203 13.02 -0.36 6.87
N GLY A 204 12.29 -0.84 7.86
CA GLY A 204 12.19 -0.20 9.18
C GLY A 204 13.49 -0.19 9.98
N GLY A 205 14.52 -0.92 9.54
CA GLY A 205 15.86 -0.91 10.13
C GLY A 205 16.85 0.02 9.45
N LEU A 206 16.50 0.66 8.32
CA LEU A 206 17.40 1.51 7.55
C LEU A 206 17.48 2.94 8.08
N MET A 207 16.39 3.46 8.64
CA MET A 207 16.27 4.84 9.14
C MET A 207 15.27 4.95 10.29
N ASN A 208 15.26 6.11 10.97
CA ASN A 208 14.35 6.37 12.08
C ASN A 208 12.97 6.92 11.65
N TYR A 209 12.63 6.81 10.40
CA TYR A 209 11.33 7.29 9.88
C TYR A 209 10.25 6.22 9.98
N GLU A 210 10.56 4.99 9.57
CA GLU A 210 9.64 3.86 9.60
C GLU A 210 9.92 2.86 10.74
N GLY A 211 10.85 3.15 11.63
CA GLY A 211 11.23 2.27 12.71
C GLY A 211 12.45 2.78 13.45
N VAL A 212 13.32 1.86 13.88
CA VAL A 212 14.53 2.19 14.61
C VAL A 212 15.75 1.75 13.79
N ARG A 213 16.57 2.74 13.39
CA ARG A 213 17.78 2.49 12.61
C ARG A 213 18.71 1.50 13.31
N LEU A 214 19.08 0.46 12.60
CA LEU A 214 20.09 -0.48 13.05
C LEU A 214 21.49 0.07 12.74
N ASN A 215 22.38 -0.04 13.71
CA ASN A 215 23.74 0.49 13.58
C ASN A 215 24.68 -0.51 12.87
N THR A 216 24.26 -1.04 11.73
CA THR A 216 25.01 -2.04 10.96
C THR A 216 25.83 -1.44 9.83
N GLY A 217 25.52 -0.18 9.45
CA GLY A 217 26.16 0.48 8.30
C GLY A 217 25.86 -0.16 6.95
N SER A 218 24.89 -1.08 6.88
CA SER A 218 24.56 -1.89 5.71
C SER A 218 23.10 -1.70 5.29
N VAL A 219 22.80 -1.91 4.00
CA VAL A 219 21.43 -2.05 3.49
C VAL A 219 20.74 -3.33 3.96
N GLN A 220 21.52 -4.30 4.44
CA GLN A 220 21.05 -5.49 5.15
C GLN A 220 21.30 -5.32 6.65
N PRO A 221 20.26 -5.04 7.44
CA PRO A 221 20.48 -4.70 8.83
C PRO A 221 21.08 -5.82 9.69
N ASN A 222 20.53 -7.04 9.64
CA ASN A 222 20.95 -8.14 10.50
C ASN A 222 21.32 -9.41 9.72
N GLN A 223 20.51 -9.77 8.74
CA GLN A 223 20.66 -10.99 7.95
C GLN A 223 20.09 -10.77 6.56
N LYS A 224 20.34 -11.72 5.65
CA LYS A 224 19.80 -11.66 4.30
C LYS A 224 18.28 -11.55 4.35
N GLU A 225 17.74 -10.64 3.57
CA GLU A 225 16.30 -10.47 3.41
C GLU A 225 15.67 -11.77 2.91
N ALA A 226 14.51 -12.12 3.46
CA ALA A 226 13.90 -13.39 3.14
C ALA A 226 12.38 -13.37 3.41
N VAL A 227 11.75 -14.46 2.96
CA VAL A 227 10.38 -14.83 3.32
C VAL A 227 10.42 -15.96 4.32
N TYR A 228 9.66 -15.83 5.38
CA TYR A 228 9.58 -16.81 6.45
C TYR A 228 8.17 -17.36 6.60
N ARG A 229 8.09 -18.58 7.12
CA ARG A 229 6.86 -19.22 7.58
C ARG A 229 6.86 -19.32 9.10
N ILE A 230 5.74 -19.04 9.73
CA ILE A 230 5.48 -19.24 11.16
C ILE A 230 4.52 -20.42 11.31
N ASP A 231 4.96 -21.50 11.92
CA ASP A 231 4.12 -22.67 12.22
C ASP A 231 3.45 -22.58 13.59
N ALA A 232 4.10 -21.93 14.54
CA ALA A 232 3.64 -21.64 15.89
C ALA A 232 4.52 -20.53 16.49
N PRO A 233 4.14 -19.90 17.60
CA PRO A 233 4.99 -18.91 18.26
C PRO A 233 6.43 -19.42 18.46
N GLY A 234 7.41 -18.66 17.95
CA GLY A 234 8.84 -19.03 17.99
C GLY A 234 9.27 -20.13 17.02
N LYS A 235 8.35 -20.74 16.29
CA LYS A 235 8.67 -21.78 15.28
C LYS A 235 8.59 -21.20 13.88
N ILE A 236 9.71 -20.69 13.39
CA ILE A 236 9.81 -20.10 12.07
C ILE A 236 10.81 -20.84 11.17
N GLU A 237 10.55 -20.81 9.89
CA GLU A 237 11.40 -21.39 8.85
C GLU A 237 11.56 -20.40 7.69
N LYS A 238 12.78 -20.22 7.19
CA LYS A 238 13.02 -19.48 5.95
C LYS A 238 12.56 -20.32 4.77
N VAL A 239 11.65 -19.78 3.94
CA VAL A 239 11.02 -20.53 2.84
C VAL A 239 11.42 -20.03 1.46
N ALA A 240 11.89 -18.78 1.34
CA ALA A 240 12.48 -18.23 0.12
C ALA A 240 13.46 -17.11 0.46
N ASP A 241 14.54 -16.97 -0.29
CA ASP A 241 15.52 -15.88 -0.20
C ASP A 241 16.11 -15.49 -1.57
N GLU A 242 15.44 -15.88 -2.65
CA GLU A 242 15.71 -15.41 -4.02
C GLU A 242 15.25 -13.97 -4.25
N PRO A 243 14.09 -13.51 -3.74
CA PRO A 243 13.73 -12.10 -3.79
C PRO A 243 14.74 -11.25 -3.01
N TRP A 244 15.23 -10.17 -3.61
CA TRP A 244 16.25 -9.31 -3.01
C TRP A 244 15.72 -8.51 -1.82
N LYS A 245 14.51 -7.94 -1.95
CA LYS A 245 13.77 -7.26 -0.89
C LYS A 245 12.29 -7.65 -0.99
N PRO A 246 11.92 -8.81 -0.44
CA PRO A 246 10.53 -9.26 -0.48
C PRO A 246 9.65 -8.27 0.31
N ASN A 247 8.58 -7.78 -0.34
CA ASN A 247 7.65 -6.80 0.21
C ASN A 247 6.26 -7.44 0.37
N GLY A 248 5.23 -6.96 -0.30
CA GLY A 248 3.90 -7.55 -0.23
C GLY A 248 3.86 -9.01 -0.70
N LEU A 249 3.01 -9.81 -0.08
CA LEU A 249 2.79 -11.17 -0.50
C LEU A 249 1.34 -11.61 -0.36
N CYS A 250 0.90 -12.57 -1.21
CA CYS A 250 -0.43 -13.17 -1.10
C CYS A 250 -0.47 -14.59 -1.65
N PHE A 251 -1.46 -15.34 -1.19
CA PHE A 251 -1.81 -16.64 -1.77
C PHE A 251 -2.73 -16.48 -3.00
N SER A 252 -2.64 -17.41 -3.96
CA SER A 252 -3.71 -17.60 -4.94
C SER A 252 -5.00 -18.09 -4.26
N PRO A 253 -6.21 -17.90 -4.89
CA PRO A 253 -7.47 -18.28 -4.28
C PRO A 253 -7.57 -19.78 -3.91
N ASP A 254 -6.87 -20.62 -4.64
CA ASP A 254 -6.84 -22.07 -4.43
C ASP A 254 -5.68 -22.55 -3.54
N PHE A 255 -4.89 -21.61 -2.96
CA PHE A 255 -3.72 -21.88 -2.13
C PHE A 255 -2.65 -22.77 -2.80
N LYS A 256 -2.56 -22.77 -4.12
CA LYS A 256 -1.52 -23.52 -4.84
C LYS A 256 -0.33 -22.67 -5.22
N LYS A 257 -0.45 -21.35 -5.13
CA LYS A 257 0.61 -20.41 -5.46
C LYS A 257 0.76 -19.34 -4.38
N VAL A 258 1.99 -18.81 -4.31
CA VAL A 258 2.31 -17.61 -3.52
C VAL A 258 2.96 -16.61 -4.44
N TYR A 259 2.46 -15.38 -4.42
CA TYR A 259 3.04 -14.24 -5.12
C TYR A 259 3.79 -13.36 -4.12
N ILE A 260 4.95 -12.83 -4.52
CA ILE A 260 5.82 -12.00 -3.66
C ILE A 260 6.34 -10.84 -4.48
N ALA A 261 6.03 -9.62 -4.07
CA ALA A 261 6.61 -8.40 -4.64
C ALA A 261 8.08 -8.29 -4.24
N ASP A 262 8.95 -7.96 -5.19
CA ASP A 262 10.38 -7.74 -4.94
C ASP A 262 10.76 -6.30 -5.30
N THR A 263 11.06 -5.53 -4.28
CA THR A 263 11.47 -4.13 -4.38
C THR A 263 13.00 -3.97 -4.35
N GLY A 264 13.75 -5.04 -4.57
CA GLY A 264 15.21 -5.09 -4.45
C GLY A 264 15.95 -4.05 -5.27
N LYS A 265 15.43 -3.69 -6.47
CA LYS A 265 16.02 -2.65 -7.33
C LYS A 265 16.14 -1.29 -6.64
N SER A 266 15.38 -1.03 -5.57
CA SER A 266 15.50 0.20 -4.79
C SER A 266 16.85 0.35 -4.09
N HIS A 267 17.54 -0.76 -3.80
CA HIS A 267 18.78 -0.81 -3.02
C HIS A 267 19.90 -1.62 -3.68
N TYR A 268 19.58 -2.49 -4.62
CA TYR A 268 20.53 -3.38 -5.29
C TYR A 268 20.51 -3.13 -6.79
N PRO A 269 21.59 -2.60 -7.40
CA PRO A 269 21.64 -2.24 -8.82
C PRO A 269 21.27 -3.37 -9.79
N ASP A 270 21.68 -4.60 -9.43
CA ASP A 270 21.50 -5.80 -10.26
C ASP A 270 20.12 -6.44 -10.06
N ALA A 271 19.35 -6.00 -9.05
CA ALA A 271 18.01 -6.52 -8.82
C ALA A 271 17.02 -5.99 -9.84
N LYS A 272 15.98 -6.78 -10.08
CA LYS A 272 14.82 -6.38 -10.90
C LYS A 272 13.69 -5.90 -9.99
N SER A 273 12.81 -5.07 -10.52
CA SER A 273 11.53 -4.75 -9.92
C SER A 273 10.47 -5.68 -10.52
N VAL A 274 10.08 -6.70 -9.76
CA VAL A 274 9.24 -7.82 -10.25
C VAL A 274 8.28 -8.31 -9.17
N ILE A 275 7.28 -9.06 -9.59
CA ILE A 275 6.56 -9.98 -8.72
C ILE A 275 7.07 -11.40 -9.02
N TRP A 276 7.41 -12.13 -7.98
CA TRP A 276 7.71 -13.57 -8.04
C TRP A 276 6.45 -14.39 -7.90
N VAL A 277 6.45 -15.60 -8.46
CA VAL A 277 5.46 -16.63 -8.18
C VAL A 277 6.14 -17.93 -7.83
N TYR A 278 5.63 -18.58 -6.78
CA TYR A 278 6.07 -19.90 -6.31
C TYR A 278 4.89 -20.87 -6.32
N ASP A 279 5.16 -22.14 -6.58
CA ASP A 279 4.22 -23.21 -6.30
C ASP A 279 4.24 -23.52 -4.80
N LEU A 280 3.06 -23.62 -4.18
CA LEU A 280 2.91 -24.04 -2.80
C LEU A 280 2.65 -25.55 -2.74
N ASP A 281 3.62 -26.31 -2.20
CA ASP A 281 3.52 -27.74 -1.97
C ASP A 281 3.53 -28.03 -0.46
N GLY A 282 2.36 -28.23 0.11
CA GLY A 282 2.16 -28.27 1.55
C GLY A 282 2.55 -26.94 2.18
N LYS A 283 3.69 -26.90 2.88
CA LYS A 283 4.22 -25.69 3.52
C LYS A 283 5.52 -25.18 2.87
N LYS A 284 5.85 -25.67 1.67
CA LYS A 284 7.11 -25.32 0.97
C LYS A 284 6.83 -24.53 -0.28
N LEU A 285 7.62 -23.49 -0.50
CA LEU A 285 7.65 -22.74 -1.76
C LEU A 285 8.63 -23.44 -2.71
N LYS A 286 8.18 -23.70 -3.93
CA LYS A 286 8.96 -24.40 -4.98
C LYS A 286 8.84 -23.65 -6.31
N ASN A 287 9.74 -23.95 -7.23
CA ASN A 287 9.69 -23.47 -8.61
C ASN A 287 9.54 -21.97 -8.76
N GLY A 288 10.28 -21.20 -7.91
CA GLY A 288 10.23 -19.73 -7.94
C GLY A 288 10.64 -19.20 -9.31
N LYS A 289 9.82 -18.28 -9.85
CA LYS A 289 10.08 -17.59 -11.13
C LYS A 289 9.47 -16.21 -11.15
N PHE A 290 9.93 -15.36 -12.07
CA PHE A 290 9.30 -14.07 -12.32
C PHE A 290 7.89 -14.25 -12.87
N PHE A 291 6.93 -13.58 -12.24
CA PHE A 291 5.53 -13.54 -12.67
C PHE A 291 5.27 -12.34 -13.58
N ALA A 292 5.67 -11.15 -13.13
CA ALA A 292 5.47 -9.91 -13.89
C ALA A 292 6.57 -8.90 -13.59
N GLU A 293 6.95 -8.09 -14.59
CA GLU A 293 7.88 -6.96 -14.42
C GLU A 293 7.09 -5.66 -14.21
N MET A 294 7.63 -4.79 -13.36
CA MET A 294 6.97 -3.53 -12.97
C MET A 294 7.27 -2.38 -13.94
N THR A 295 7.57 -2.72 -15.20
CA THR A 295 7.77 -1.74 -16.26
C THR A 295 6.50 -1.52 -17.07
N MET A 296 6.13 -0.27 -17.31
CA MET A 296 5.03 0.15 -18.16
C MET A 296 5.42 1.43 -18.91
N ASN A 297 5.26 1.43 -20.24
CA ASN A 297 5.58 2.59 -21.08
C ASN A 297 7.02 3.11 -20.89
N GLY A 298 7.98 2.18 -20.69
CA GLY A 298 9.40 2.50 -20.50
C GLY A 298 9.76 3.04 -19.10
N LYS A 299 8.82 3.13 -18.19
CA LYS A 299 9.04 3.55 -16.79
C LYS A 299 8.92 2.35 -15.88
N THR A 300 9.84 2.21 -14.92
CA THR A 300 9.85 1.12 -13.94
C THR A 300 9.58 1.67 -12.54
N GLY A 301 8.49 1.25 -11.95
CA GLY A 301 8.16 1.49 -10.55
C GLY A 301 8.34 0.23 -9.71
N PHE A 302 7.66 0.18 -8.56
CA PHE A 302 7.70 -0.94 -7.64
C PHE A 302 6.29 -1.41 -7.32
N ALA A 303 6.10 -2.73 -7.23
CA ALA A 303 4.97 -3.31 -6.54
C ALA A 303 5.29 -3.37 -5.05
N ASP A 304 4.36 -2.92 -4.22
CA ASP A 304 4.48 -2.91 -2.77
C ASP A 304 3.53 -3.95 -2.17
N GLY A 305 2.46 -3.58 -1.50
CA GLY A 305 1.45 -4.53 -1.04
C GLY A 305 0.64 -5.13 -2.20
N ILE A 306 0.42 -6.45 -2.16
CA ILE A 306 -0.29 -7.17 -3.22
C ILE A 306 -1.36 -8.10 -2.66
N ARG A 307 -2.47 -8.28 -3.37
CA ARG A 307 -3.55 -9.21 -3.00
C ARG A 307 -4.14 -9.87 -4.25
N CYS A 308 -4.61 -11.12 -4.10
CA CYS A 308 -5.36 -11.78 -5.16
C CYS A 308 -6.86 -11.48 -5.08
N ASP A 309 -7.55 -11.51 -6.23
CA ASP A 309 -8.99 -11.60 -6.29
C ASP A 309 -9.44 -13.07 -6.45
N GLU A 310 -10.76 -13.30 -6.45
CA GLU A 310 -11.35 -14.66 -6.58
C GLU A 310 -11.08 -15.31 -7.93
N ASP A 311 -10.79 -14.54 -8.98
CA ASP A 311 -10.44 -15.03 -10.32
C ASP A 311 -8.94 -15.36 -10.45
N GLY A 312 -8.15 -15.11 -9.41
CA GLY A 312 -6.70 -15.34 -9.37
C GLY A 312 -5.86 -14.24 -10.00
N ASN A 313 -6.45 -13.05 -10.27
CA ASN A 313 -5.66 -11.91 -10.68
C ASN A 313 -4.92 -11.34 -9.46
N VAL A 314 -3.69 -10.88 -9.68
CA VAL A 314 -2.88 -10.18 -8.68
C VAL A 314 -3.11 -8.68 -8.82
N TRP A 315 -3.65 -8.07 -7.80
CA TRP A 315 -3.77 -6.63 -7.65
C TRP A 315 -2.59 -6.12 -6.83
N ALA A 316 -1.88 -5.13 -7.34
CA ALA A 316 -0.64 -4.62 -6.76
C ALA A 316 -0.72 -3.11 -6.52
N GLY A 317 -0.47 -2.66 -5.30
CA GLY A 317 -0.15 -1.27 -5.01
C GLY A 317 1.17 -0.92 -5.70
N MET A 318 1.19 0.18 -6.44
CA MET A 318 2.30 0.58 -7.30
C MET A 318 2.68 2.03 -7.07
N GLY A 319 3.98 2.31 -7.22
CA GLY A 319 4.42 3.68 -7.07
C GLY A 319 5.84 3.97 -7.53
N TRP A 320 6.31 5.16 -7.12
CA TRP A 320 7.65 5.74 -7.35
C TRP A 320 7.95 6.12 -8.79
N VAL A 321 6.92 6.37 -9.58
CA VAL A 321 7.05 6.86 -10.98
C VAL A 321 6.33 8.18 -11.18
N GLY A 322 5.20 8.37 -10.51
CA GLY A 322 4.37 9.57 -10.60
C GLY A 322 3.14 9.39 -11.48
N ASP A 323 2.62 10.52 -11.93
CA ASP A 323 1.33 10.60 -12.64
C ASP A 323 1.25 9.67 -13.84
N GLY A 324 0.09 9.02 -13.98
CA GLY A 324 -0.22 8.05 -15.02
C GLY A 324 0.32 6.64 -14.77
N TYR A 325 1.17 6.46 -13.77
CA TYR A 325 1.70 5.14 -13.36
C TYR A 325 1.23 4.75 -11.95
N ASP A 326 1.40 5.65 -10.96
CA ASP A 326 1.14 5.34 -9.57
C ASP A 326 -0.35 4.98 -9.34
N GLY A 327 -0.58 4.00 -8.48
CA GLY A 327 -1.92 3.50 -8.21
C GLY A 327 -1.98 2.00 -7.99
N VAL A 328 -2.97 1.32 -8.55
CA VAL A 328 -3.09 -0.14 -8.48
C VAL A 328 -2.99 -0.73 -9.88
N HIS A 329 -2.13 -1.71 -10.08
CA HIS A 329 -2.04 -2.47 -11.32
C HIS A 329 -2.60 -3.88 -11.11
N VAL A 330 -3.28 -4.41 -12.14
CA VAL A 330 -3.93 -5.71 -12.09
C VAL A 330 -3.30 -6.63 -13.11
N PHE A 331 -2.85 -7.78 -12.65
CA PHE A 331 -2.18 -8.79 -13.48
C PHE A 331 -3.02 -10.08 -13.51
N ALA A 332 -3.31 -10.58 -14.71
CA ALA A 332 -3.95 -11.87 -14.88
C ALA A 332 -3.04 -13.03 -14.40
N PRO A 333 -3.57 -14.26 -14.19
CA PRO A 333 -2.77 -15.38 -13.69
C PRO A 333 -1.57 -15.78 -14.56
N ASP A 334 -1.51 -15.30 -15.80
CA ASP A 334 -0.38 -15.49 -16.71
C ASP A 334 0.68 -14.39 -16.62
N GLY A 335 0.50 -13.39 -15.73
CA GLY A 335 1.40 -12.25 -15.54
C GLY A 335 1.12 -11.07 -16.47
N THR A 336 0.16 -11.15 -17.37
CA THR A 336 -0.24 -10.04 -18.23
C THR A 336 -0.89 -8.93 -17.41
N ARG A 337 -0.41 -7.68 -17.53
CA ARG A 337 -1.08 -6.51 -16.93
C ARG A 337 -2.37 -6.24 -17.70
N ILE A 338 -3.51 -6.39 -17.04
CA ILE A 338 -4.84 -6.30 -17.65
C ILE A 338 -5.61 -5.04 -17.26
N GLY A 339 -5.26 -4.39 -16.15
CA GLY A 339 -5.97 -3.20 -15.67
C GLY A 339 -5.10 -2.30 -14.82
N GLN A 340 -5.59 -1.08 -14.63
CA GLN A 340 -4.95 -0.06 -13.80
C GLN A 340 -6.01 0.81 -13.13
N ILE A 341 -5.78 1.16 -11.87
CA ILE A 341 -6.45 2.25 -11.16
C ILE A 341 -5.40 3.31 -10.91
N ARG A 342 -5.50 4.45 -11.62
CA ARG A 342 -4.56 5.57 -11.42
C ARG A 342 -4.91 6.30 -10.14
N MET A 343 -3.89 6.65 -9.38
CA MET A 343 -4.04 7.36 -8.11
C MET A 343 -3.10 8.57 -8.05
N PRO A 344 -3.43 9.60 -7.26
CA PRO A 344 -2.59 10.80 -7.13
C PRO A 344 -1.36 10.59 -6.24
N GLU A 345 -1.34 9.47 -5.53
CA GLU A 345 -0.30 9.11 -4.57
C GLU A 345 0.19 7.70 -4.90
N ILE A 346 1.38 7.37 -4.45
CA ILE A 346 1.86 6.00 -4.36
C ILE A 346 0.84 5.18 -3.58
N ILE A 347 0.45 4.03 -4.08
CA ILE A 347 -0.33 3.07 -3.31
C ILE A 347 0.62 2.04 -2.72
N SER A 348 0.85 2.18 -1.42
CA SER A 348 1.75 1.32 -0.66
C SER A 348 1.16 -0.07 -0.45
N ASN A 349 -0.15 -0.16 -0.15
CA ASN A 349 -0.77 -1.47 0.10
C ASN A 349 -2.28 -1.43 -0.20
N ILE A 350 -2.88 -2.61 -0.29
CA ILE A 350 -4.30 -2.77 -0.59
C ILE A 350 -4.93 -3.86 0.28
N ALA A 351 -6.25 -3.75 0.49
CA ALA A 351 -7.03 -4.79 1.15
C ALA A 351 -8.42 -4.93 0.53
N TRP A 352 -8.93 -6.15 0.53
CA TRP A 352 -10.29 -6.45 0.15
C TRP A 352 -11.21 -6.39 1.37
N GLY A 353 -12.31 -5.63 1.26
CA GLY A 353 -13.26 -5.53 2.35
C GLY A 353 -14.68 -5.16 1.91
N GLY A 354 -15.47 -4.67 2.87
CA GLY A 354 -16.90 -4.45 2.70
C GLY A 354 -17.72 -5.75 2.83
N LYS A 355 -19.04 -5.61 2.86
CA LYS A 355 -19.99 -6.72 3.08
C LYS A 355 -19.79 -7.90 2.12
N ASN A 356 -19.51 -7.60 0.85
CA ASN A 356 -19.37 -8.60 -0.21
C ASN A 356 -17.90 -8.82 -0.59
N ARG A 357 -16.93 -8.22 0.13
CA ARG A 357 -15.50 -8.26 -0.17
C ARG A 357 -15.15 -7.77 -1.58
N ASN A 358 -15.97 -6.89 -2.14
CA ASN A 358 -15.79 -6.27 -3.46
C ASN A 358 -15.43 -4.77 -3.37
N ARG A 359 -15.07 -4.30 -2.18
CA ARG A 359 -14.53 -2.98 -1.96
C ARG A 359 -13.02 -3.08 -1.79
N LEU A 360 -12.29 -2.51 -2.75
CA LEU A 360 -10.85 -2.41 -2.67
C LEU A 360 -10.49 -1.17 -1.86
N PHE A 361 -9.80 -1.36 -0.74
CA PHE A 361 -9.18 -0.30 0.05
C PHE A 361 -7.72 -0.15 -0.38
N MET A 362 -7.24 1.08 -0.44
CA MET A 362 -5.91 1.44 -0.94
C MET A 362 -5.28 2.45 0.03
N THR A 363 -4.16 2.11 0.64
CA THR A 363 -3.36 3.05 1.41
C THR A 363 -2.47 3.82 0.45
N GLY A 364 -2.72 5.13 0.35
CA GLY A 364 -1.81 6.08 -0.29
C GLY A 364 -0.81 6.60 0.73
N SER A 365 0.19 7.38 0.31
CA SER A 365 1.17 7.91 1.26
C SER A 365 0.53 8.71 2.40
N THR A 366 -0.42 9.61 2.08
CA THR A 366 -1.07 10.47 3.07
C THR A 366 -2.54 10.13 3.33
N SER A 367 -3.11 9.16 2.61
CA SER A 367 -4.56 8.98 2.52
C SER A 367 -4.97 7.50 2.53
N LEU A 368 -6.22 7.28 2.90
CA LEU A 368 -6.93 6.02 2.68
C LEU A 368 -7.98 6.22 1.60
N TYR A 369 -7.94 5.42 0.55
CA TYR A 369 -8.93 5.41 -0.54
C TYR A 369 -9.70 4.10 -0.60
N ALA A 370 -10.84 4.13 -1.28
CA ALA A 370 -11.59 2.92 -1.60
C ALA A 370 -12.34 3.05 -2.94
N VAL A 371 -12.59 1.92 -3.57
CA VAL A 371 -13.43 1.80 -4.77
C VAL A 371 -14.16 0.46 -4.77
N TYR A 372 -15.41 0.44 -5.22
CA TYR A 372 -16.10 -0.81 -5.48
C TYR A 372 -15.77 -1.33 -6.88
N VAL A 373 -15.56 -2.63 -6.99
CA VAL A 373 -15.27 -3.32 -8.26
C VAL A 373 -16.13 -4.58 -8.41
N GLU A 374 -16.24 -5.09 -9.63
CA GLU A 374 -17.07 -6.28 -9.94
C GLU A 374 -16.25 -7.58 -9.82
N THR A 375 -15.51 -7.70 -8.71
CA THR A 375 -14.86 -8.94 -8.27
C THR A 375 -14.78 -8.93 -6.76
N ARG A 376 -14.35 -10.03 -6.16
CA ARG A 376 -14.16 -10.15 -4.72
C ARG A 376 -12.72 -10.47 -4.40
N GLY A 377 -12.31 -10.08 -3.21
CA GLY A 377 -11.02 -10.53 -2.68
C GLY A 377 -10.94 -12.07 -2.62
N GLY A 378 -9.79 -12.61 -2.94
CA GLY A 378 -9.45 -14.02 -2.83
C GLY A 378 -9.40 -14.49 -1.36
N PRO A 379 -8.28 -15.05 -0.87
CA PRO A 379 -8.19 -15.52 0.49
C PRO A 379 -8.48 -14.44 1.53
N ILE A 380 -9.05 -14.86 2.68
CA ILE A 380 -9.09 -14.05 3.88
C ILE A 380 -7.70 -14.15 4.53
N GLY A 381 -7.20 -13.08 5.14
CA GLY A 381 -5.92 -13.17 5.86
C GLY A 381 -4.69 -12.71 5.07
N GLY A 382 -4.92 -11.89 4.06
CA GLY A 382 -3.83 -11.26 3.33
C GLY A 382 -4.27 -10.69 2.01
#